data_3cb4cadc4ad1e6dfa40b6cb0e2bda312
#
_entry.id   3cb4cadc4ad1e6dfa40b6cb0e2bda312
#
_cell.length_a   1.000
_cell.length_b   1.000
_cell.length_c   1.000
_cell.angle_alpha   90.00
_cell.angle_beta   90.00
_cell.angle_gamma   90.00
#
_symmetry.space_group_name_H-M   'P 1'
#
loop_
_entity.id
_entity.type
_entity.pdbx_description
1 polymer ?
#
loop_
_entity_poly.entity_id
_entity_poly.type
_entity_poly.pdbx_seq_one_letter_code
_entity_poly.pdbx_strand_id
1 'polypeptide(L)'
;MAIASTELVEREIRIDAPPSVVFEFLTDPAKMVRWMGTEAVLEPWPGGRYCVNPTGHEPASGKVLEIIPDRRLVFSWGWEGGALPLPPGQSTVEIALEPDGDGTRLRLTHRDLPPDMHSFHGLGWDYALPRLAVVAAGGDPGPDPVRSITRSTLMAARSLPPRYLYRLGRQRLRTRTSGRPQR
;
A
#
# COMPACT_ATOMS: atom_id res chain seq x y z
N MET A 1 5.91 -3.03 35.31
CA MET A 1 4.96 -2.68 34.26
C MET A 1 5.72 -2.67 32.96
N ALA A 2 5.51 -3.67 32.09
CA ALA A 2 6.06 -3.66 30.75
C ALA A 2 5.26 -2.64 29.95
N ILE A 3 5.92 -1.59 29.48
CA ILE A 3 5.37 -0.70 28.46
C ILE A 3 5.25 -1.58 27.22
N ALA A 4 4.03 -1.93 26.82
CA ALA A 4 3.80 -2.55 25.55
C ALA A 4 4.35 -1.58 24.50
N SER A 5 5.48 -1.95 23.89
CA SER A 5 5.97 -1.26 22.71
C SER A 5 4.90 -1.44 21.65
N THR A 6 4.16 -0.39 21.36
CA THR A 6 3.26 -0.38 20.22
C THR A 6 4.17 -0.40 19.01
N GLU A 7 4.43 -1.60 18.50
CA GLU A 7 5.20 -1.72 17.25
C GLU A 7 4.45 -1.01 16.15
N LEU A 8 5.11 -0.05 15.53
CA LEU A 8 4.59 0.72 14.42
C LEU A 8 5.25 0.22 13.13
N VAL A 9 4.52 0.25 12.04
CA VAL A 9 5.12 0.17 10.71
C VAL A 9 5.34 1.60 10.24
N GLU A 10 6.60 2.01 10.14
CA GLU A 10 6.98 3.34 9.66
C GLU A 10 7.79 3.23 8.38
N ARG A 11 7.47 4.08 7.41
CA ARG A 11 8.21 4.19 6.14
C ARG A 11 8.37 5.64 5.75
N GLU A 12 9.52 5.97 5.17
CA GLU A 12 9.79 7.27 4.58
C GLU A 12 10.37 7.09 3.19
N ILE A 13 9.87 7.85 2.23
CA ILE A 13 10.41 7.90 0.87
C ILE A 13 10.41 9.34 0.36
N ARG A 14 11.33 9.65 -0.57
CA ARG A 14 11.29 10.85 -1.39
C ARG A 14 10.64 10.55 -2.73
N ILE A 15 9.73 11.41 -3.16
CA ILE A 15 9.01 11.32 -4.43
C ILE A 15 9.34 12.55 -5.28
N ASP A 16 9.73 12.34 -6.54
CA ASP A 16 10.06 13.42 -7.48
C ASP A 16 8.78 14.00 -8.10
N ALA A 17 7.90 14.52 -7.24
CA ALA A 17 6.68 15.22 -7.60
C ALA A 17 6.27 16.13 -6.43
N PRO A 18 5.61 17.29 -6.69
CA PRO A 18 5.15 18.17 -5.63
C PRO A 18 4.06 17.53 -4.77
N PRO A 19 3.88 17.95 -3.50
CA PRO A 19 2.90 17.37 -2.58
C PRO A 19 1.47 17.31 -3.12
N SER A 20 1.03 18.30 -3.89
CA SER A 20 -0.30 18.33 -4.53
C SER A 20 -0.50 17.15 -5.49
N VAL A 21 0.49 16.83 -6.30
CA VAL A 21 0.43 15.68 -7.23
C VAL A 21 0.42 14.36 -6.45
N VAL A 22 1.28 14.22 -5.44
CA VAL A 22 1.28 13.01 -4.58
C VAL A 22 -0.06 12.84 -3.88
N PHE A 23 -0.63 13.92 -3.36
CA PHE A 23 -1.91 13.91 -2.67
C PHE A 23 -3.07 13.44 -3.56
N GLU A 24 -3.08 13.82 -4.83
CA GLU A 24 -4.07 13.33 -5.79
C GLU A 24 -4.01 11.81 -5.97
N PHE A 25 -2.81 11.21 -5.96
CA PHE A 25 -2.65 9.75 -6.03
C PHE A 25 -3.15 9.03 -4.77
N LEU A 26 -3.31 9.74 -3.66
CA LEU A 26 -3.82 9.21 -2.40
C LEU A 26 -5.34 9.38 -2.25
N THR A 27 -5.96 10.27 -3.02
CA THR A 27 -7.35 10.70 -2.83
C THR A 27 -8.26 10.52 -4.05
N ASP A 28 -7.68 10.32 -5.24
CA ASP A 28 -8.42 10.06 -6.47
C ASP A 28 -8.44 8.54 -6.75
N PRO A 29 -9.63 7.89 -6.84
CA PRO A 29 -9.73 6.46 -7.11
C PRO A 29 -9.05 6.01 -8.41
N ALA A 30 -9.15 6.79 -9.48
CA ALA A 30 -8.54 6.47 -10.76
C ALA A 30 -7.01 6.54 -10.72
N LYS A 31 -6.46 7.42 -9.88
CA LYS A 31 -5.01 7.52 -9.63
C LYS A 31 -4.53 6.45 -8.67
N MET A 32 -5.30 6.13 -7.63
CA MET A 32 -4.98 5.08 -6.66
C MET A 32 -4.69 3.74 -7.34
N VAL A 33 -5.54 3.30 -8.24
CA VAL A 33 -5.40 2.00 -8.92
C VAL A 33 -4.19 1.93 -9.87
N ARG A 34 -3.49 3.03 -10.11
CA ARG A 34 -2.26 3.02 -10.90
C ARG A 34 -1.06 2.49 -10.13
N TRP A 35 -1.09 2.56 -8.79
CA TRP A 35 0.01 2.13 -7.95
C TRP A 35 -0.38 1.07 -6.91
N MET A 36 -1.64 1.05 -6.46
CA MET A 36 -2.12 0.09 -5.48
C MET A 36 -3.52 -0.42 -5.84
N GLY A 37 -3.62 -1.73 -6.06
CA GLY A 37 -4.89 -2.43 -6.22
C GLY A 37 -5.53 -2.35 -7.60
N THR A 38 -6.70 -2.95 -7.68
CA THR A 38 -7.52 -3.09 -8.90
C THR A 38 -8.75 -2.20 -8.88
N GLU A 39 -9.23 -1.88 -7.69
CA GLU A 39 -10.42 -1.07 -7.44
C GLU A 39 -10.19 -0.19 -6.23
N ALA A 40 -10.77 1.01 -6.25
CA ALA A 40 -10.76 1.93 -5.13
C ALA A 40 -12.08 2.70 -5.04
N VAL A 41 -12.51 2.98 -3.80
CA VAL A 41 -13.58 3.93 -3.47
C VAL A 41 -13.02 4.87 -2.43
N LEU A 42 -12.80 6.10 -2.80
CA LEU A 42 -12.18 7.12 -1.96
C LEU A 42 -13.11 8.33 -1.89
N GLU A 43 -13.53 8.65 -0.69
CA GLU A 43 -14.36 9.81 -0.38
C GLU A 43 -13.52 10.75 0.49
N PRO A 44 -12.85 11.76 -0.11
CA PRO A 44 -11.79 12.53 0.54
C PRO A 44 -12.32 13.62 1.49
N TRP A 45 -13.14 13.20 2.46
CA TRP A 45 -13.62 14.06 3.56
C TRP A 45 -13.70 13.27 4.87
N PRO A 46 -13.62 13.90 6.03
CA PRO A 46 -13.75 13.23 7.32
C PRO A 46 -15.04 12.40 7.42
N GLY A 47 -14.90 11.12 7.76
CA GLY A 47 -15.99 10.13 7.79
C GLY A 47 -16.28 9.45 6.45
N GLY A 48 -15.71 9.94 5.34
CA GLY A 48 -15.85 9.34 4.02
C GLY A 48 -15.19 7.96 3.94
N ARG A 49 -15.64 7.15 2.98
CA ARG A 49 -15.11 5.79 2.78
C ARG A 49 -13.68 5.84 2.22
N TYR A 50 -12.85 4.93 2.71
CA TYR A 50 -11.54 4.65 2.17
C TYR A 50 -11.43 3.14 1.95
N CYS A 51 -11.62 2.70 0.73
CA CYS A 51 -11.62 1.30 0.37
C CYS A 51 -10.72 1.06 -0.85
N VAL A 52 -9.85 0.09 -0.76
CA VAL A 52 -8.95 -0.32 -1.85
C VAL A 52 -8.93 -1.83 -1.91
N ASN A 53 -8.90 -2.40 -3.11
CA ASN A 53 -8.74 -3.84 -3.31
C ASN A 53 -7.31 -4.13 -3.82
N PRO A 54 -6.31 -4.31 -2.93
CA PRO A 54 -4.92 -4.42 -3.34
C PRO A 54 -4.63 -5.69 -4.15
N THR A 55 -5.33 -6.76 -3.89
CA THR A 55 -5.08 -8.09 -4.47
C THR A 55 -6.06 -8.48 -5.58
N GLY A 56 -7.17 -7.76 -5.71
CA GLY A 56 -8.30 -8.13 -6.55
C GLY A 56 -9.25 -9.16 -5.91
N HIS A 57 -8.94 -9.65 -4.71
CA HIS A 57 -9.71 -10.69 -4.01
C HIS A 57 -10.10 -10.34 -2.58
N GLU A 58 -9.32 -9.50 -1.93
CA GLU A 58 -9.50 -9.16 -0.53
C GLU A 58 -9.45 -7.62 -0.39
N PRO A 59 -10.61 -6.96 -0.39
CA PRO A 59 -10.68 -5.53 -0.16
C PRO A 59 -10.25 -5.15 1.26
N ALA A 60 -9.53 -4.06 1.36
CA ALA A 60 -9.28 -3.39 2.62
C ALA A 60 -10.11 -2.11 2.68
N SER A 61 -10.69 -1.83 3.84
CA SER A 61 -11.57 -0.69 4.00
C SER A 61 -11.48 -0.04 5.37
N GLY A 62 -11.93 1.19 5.40
CA GLY A 62 -12.06 2.03 6.57
C GLY A 62 -12.70 3.36 6.22
N LYS A 63 -12.39 4.37 7.01
CA LYS A 63 -12.90 5.74 6.84
C LYS A 63 -11.76 6.74 6.91
N VAL A 64 -11.91 7.83 6.20
CA VAL A 64 -11.06 9.01 6.38
C VAL A 64 -11.30 9.58 7.78
N LEU A 65 -10.25 9.71 8.58
CA LEU A 65 -10.30 10.26 9.93
C LEU A 65 -9.90 11.74 9.93
N GLU A 66 -8.86 12.06 9.15
CA GLU A 66 -8.37 13.43 9.00
C GLU A 66 -7.83 13.63 7.58
N ILE A 67 -8.06 14.82 7.03
CA ILE A 67 -7.53 15.20 5.73
C ILE A 67 -7.14 16.68 5.78
N ILE A 68 -5.87 16.95 5.43
CA ILE A 68 -5.33 18.30 5.20
C ILE A 68 -4.75 18.28 3.79
N PRO A 69 -5.36 18.98 2.82
CA PRO A 69 -4.92 18.95 1.43
C PRO A 69 -3.43 19.18 1.29
N ASP A 70 -2.79 18.36 0.47
CA ASP A 70 -1.37 18.36 0.12
C ASP A 70 -0.39 18.13 1.31
N ARG A 71 -0.92 17.82 2.50
CA ARG A 71 -0.10 17.68 3.72
C ARG A 71 -0.31 16.41 4.50
N ARG A 72 -1.56 15.99 4.67
CA ARG A 72 -1.86 14.89 5.59
C ARG A 72 -3.14 14.16 5.23
N LEU A 73 -3.08 12.85 5.29
CA LEU A 73 -4.23 11.96 5.17
C LEU A 73 -4.15 10.91 6.27
N VAL A 74 -5.19 10.79 7.09
CA VAL A 74 -5.32 9.74 8.11
C VAL A 74 -6.60 8.96 7.83
N PHE A 75 -6.49 7.65 7.76
CA PHE A 75 -7.64 6.77 7.56
C PHE A 75 -7.52 5.49 8.37
N SER A 76 -8.65 4.93 8.74
CA SER A 76 -8.69 3.61 9.35
C SER A 76 -8.57 2.53 8.28
N TRP A 77 -8.06 1.35 8.67
CA TRP A 77 -7.75 0.28 7.75
C TRP A 77 -8.08 -1.09 8.35
N GLY A 78 -8.45 -2.04 7.51
CA GLY A 78 -8.66 -3.43 7.84
C GLY A 78 -9.20 -4.19 6.64
N TRP A 79 -9.36 -5.51 6.73
CA TRP A 79 -9.69 -6.39 5.62
C TRP A 79 -11.13 -6.90 5.72
N GLU A 80 -11.88 -6.87 4.61
CA GLU A 80 -13.30 -7.20 4.61
C GLU A 80 -13.59 -8.71 4.62
N GLY A 81 -12.74 -9.51 3.99
CA GLY A 81 -13.02 -10.91 3.71
C GLY A 81 -12.83 -11.88 4.88
N GLY A 82 -12.39 -11.42 6.05
CA GLY A 82 -12.14 -12.26 7.23
C GLY A 82 -11.00 -13.26 7.08
N ALA A 83 -10.27 -13.25 5.97
CA ALA A 83 -9.10 -14.10 5.76
C ALA A 83 -7.89 -13.63 6.58
N LEU A 84 -7.83 -12.35 6.85
CA LEU A 84 -6.78 -11.71 7.65
C LEU A 84 -7.37 -11.24 8.99
N PRO A 85 -6.63 -11.41 10.12
CA PRO A 85 -7.13 -11.10 11.46
C PRO A 85 -7.03 -9.60 11.78
N LEU A 86 -7.51 -8.77 10.90
CA LEU A 86 -7.59 -7.33 11.02
C LEU A 86 -8.88 -6.85 10.35
N PRO A 87 -10.02 -6.87 11.04
CA PRO A 87 -11.30 -6.38 10.50
C PRO A 87 -11.24 -4.91 10.07
N PRO A 88 -12.16 -4.47 9.20
CA PRO A 88 -12.25 -3.10 8.74
C PRO A 88 -12.22 -2.07 9.87
N GLY A 89 -11.43 -1.03 9.73
CA GLY A 89 -11.37 0.07 10.66
C GLY A 89 -10.59 -0.17 11.96
N GLN A 90 -9.96 -1.32 12.13
CA GLN A 90 -9.25 -1.65 13.38
C GLN A 90 -7.83 -1.10 13.50
N SER A 91 -7.20 -0.75 12.41
CA SER A 91 -5.88 -0.10 12.41
C SER A 91 -5.97 1.29 11.79
N THR A 92 -4.91 2.05 11.92
CA THR A 92 -4.85 3.44 11.46
C THR A 92 -3.61 3.65 10.63
N VAL A 93 -3.80 4.19 9.43
CA VAL A 93 -2.73 4.63 8.53
C VAL A 93 -2.71 6.15 8.52
N GLU A 94 -1.53 6.71 8.73
CA GLU A 94 -1.24 8.12 8.61
C GLU A 94 -0.21 8.34 7.51
N ILE A 95 -0.48 9.26 6.61
CA ILE A 95 0.45 9.71 5.57
C ILE A 95 0.63 11.22 5.73
N ALA A 96 1.88 11.63 5.95
CA ALA A 96 2.29 13.02 6.00
C ALA A 96 3.16 13.34 4.78
N LEU A 97 2.90 14.49 4.16
CA LEU A 97 3.61 15.01 2.99
C LEU A 97 4.29 16.32 3.36
N GLU A 98 5.59 16.40 3.14
CA GLU A 98 6.40 17.60 3.35
C GLU A 98 7.08 17.97 2.03
N PRO A 99 7.10 19.25 1.61
CA PRO A 99 7.91 19.69 0.49
C PRO A 99 9.39 19.36 0.73
N ASP A 100 10.07 18.84 -0.29
CA ASP A 100 11.50 18.51 -0.25
C ASP A 100 12.17 18.94 -1.57
N GLY A 101 12.53 20.22 -1.66
CA GLY A 101 12.96 20.85 -2.91
C GLY A 101 11.81 20.92 -3.91
N ASP A 102 12.00 20.32 -5.07
CA ASP A 102 10.99 20.15 -6.13
C ASP A 102 10.13 18.90 -5.95
N GLY A 103 10.44 18.09 -4.93
CA GLY A 103 9.76 16.83 -4.61
C GLY A 103 9.00 16.88 -3.31
N THR A 104 8.67 15.67 -2.84
CA THR A 104 7.92 15.44 -1.60
C THR A 104 8.61 14.38 -0.77
N ARG A 105 8.77 14.65 0.53
CA ARG A 105 9.05 13.64 1.54
C ARG A 105 7.73 13.11 2.06
N LEU A 106 7.49 11.83 1.80
CA LEU A 106 6.32 11.11 2.32
C LEU A 106 6.74 10.28 3.51
N ARG A 107 6.04 10.46 4.63
CA ARG A 107 6.11 9.56 5.80
C ARG A 107 4.81 8.83 5.96
N LEU A 108 4.90 7.52 6.14
CA LEU A 108 3.77 6.65 6.44
C LEU A 108 3.98 6.00 7.80
N THR A 109 2.93 6.06 8.62
CA THR A 109 2.85 5.34 9.89
C THR A 109 1.60 4.49 9.88
N HIS A 110 1.72 3.18 10.12
CA HIS A 110 0.60 2.26 10.28
C HIS A 110 0.63 1.72 11.71
N ARG A 111 -0.35 2.09 12.50
CA ARG A 111 -0.46 1.76 13.93
C ARG A 111 -1.68 0.92 14.22
N ASP A 112 -1.74 0.39 15.45
CA ASP A 112 -2.83 -0.43 15.95
C ASP A 112 -2.94 -1.79 15.23
N LEU A 113 -1.81 -2.27 14.70
CA LEU A 113 -1.72 -3.57 14.08
C LEU A 113 -1.54 -4.68 15.12
N PRO A 114 -2.20 -5.84 14.97
CA PRO A 114 -1.83 -7.04 15.71
C PRO A 114 -0.36 -7.42 15.44
N PRO A 115 0.36 -7.98 16.43
CA PRO A 115 1.78 -8.29 16.29
C PRO A 115 2.13 -9.17 15.07
N ASP A 116 1.28 -10.13 14.75
CA ASP A 116 1.44 -11.04 13.61
C ASP A 116 1.16 -10.36 12.23
N MET A 117 0.62 -9.14 12.24
CA MET A 117 0.32 -8.38 11.03
C MET A 117 1.36 -7.30 10.68
N HIS A 118 2.31 -7.00 11.57
CA HIS A 118 3.34 -5.97 11.31
C HIS A 118 4.19 -6.27 10.09
N SER A 119 4.77 -7.48 10.04
CA SER A 119 5.60 -7.89 8.90
C SER A 119 4.81 -7.91 7.59
N PHE A 120 3.57 -8.37 7.62
CA PHE A 120 2.71 -8.42 6.44
C PHE A 120 2.43 -7.03 5.87
N HIS A 121 2.02 -6.09 6.72
CA HIS A 121 1.74 -4.71 6.28
C HIS A 121 3.03 -3.95 5.96
N GLY A 122 4.13 -4.17 6.70
CA GLY A 122 5.43 -3.59 6.38
C GLY A 122 5.89 -3.94 4.97
N LEU A 123 5.82 -5.21 4.59
CA LEU A 123 6.15 -5.66 3.23
C LEU A 123 5.18 -5.13 2.17
N GLY A 124 3.89 -5.00 2.51
CA GLY A 124 2.90 -4.38 1.64
C GLY A 124 3.26 -2.93 1.31
N TRP A 125 3.67 -2.15 2.30
CA TRP A 125 4.11 -0.77 2.10
C TRP A 125 5.45 -0.68 1.39
N ASP A 126 6.41 -1.56 1.68
CA ASP A 126 7.70 -1.65 0.95
C ASP A 126 7.50 -1.93 -0.54
N TYR A 127 6.43 -2.61 -0.88
CA TYR A 127 6.03 -2.87 -2.26
C TYR A 127 5.28 -1.68 -2.89
N ALA A 128 4.30 -1.12 -2.19
CA ALA A 128 3.38 -0.12 -2.74
C ALA A 128 4.00 1.27 -2.88
N LEU A 129 4.77 1.74 -1.89
CA LEU A 129 5.30 3.11 -1.89
C LEU A 129 6.28 3.40 -3.05
N PRO A 130 7.20 2.50 -3.45
CA PRO A 130 8.02 2.73 -4.64
C PRO A 130 7.19 2.86 -5.93
N ARG A 131 6.07 2.15 -6.03
CA ARG A 131 5.15 2.26 -7.18
C ARG A 131 4.46 3.61 -7.21
N LEU A 132 4.02 4.10 -6.04
CA LEU A 132 3.50 5.47 -5.90
C LEU A 132 4.53 6.51 -6.37
N ALA A 133 5.79 6.37 -5.94
CA ALA A 133 6.85 7.30 -6.32
C ALA A 133 7.03 7.35 -7.85
N VAL A 134 7.01 6.21 -8.51
CA VAL A 134 7.14 6.12 -9.98
C VAL A 134 5.96 6.79 -10.69
N VAL A 135 4.71 6.48 -10.30
CA VAL A 135 3.54 7.05 -11.01
C VAL A 135 3.36 8.54 -10.74
N ALA A 136 3.66 9.00 -9.52
CA ALA A 136 3.58 10.41 -9.19
C ALA A 136 4.62 11.25 -9.94
N ALA A 137 5.79 10.67 -10.20
CA ALA A 137 6.83 11.28 -11.05
C ALA A 137 6.53 11.16 -12.57
N GLY A 138 5.36 10.64 -12.96
CA GLY A 138 4.95 10.50 -14.36
C GLY A 138 5.43 9.22 -15.06
N GLY A 139 6.03 8.28 -14.31
CA GLY A 139 6.54 7.02 -14.84
C GLY A 139 5.50 5.89 -14.86
N ASP A 140 5.93 4.74 -15.36
CA ASP A 140 5.18 3.48 -15.36
C ASP A 140 5.84 2.49 -14.38
N PRO A 141 5.16 2.06 -13.31
CA PRO A 141 5.70 1.12 -12.35
C PRO A 141 5.72 -0.33 -12.87
N GLY A 142 5.28 -0.55 -14.10
CA GLY A 142 5.18 -1.87 -14.72
C GLY A 142 4.06 -2.74 -14.14
N PRO A 143 4.02 -4.03 -14.54
CA PRO A 143 3.01 -4.97 -14.09
C PRO A 143 2.96 -5.09 -12.56
N ASP A 144 1.76 -5.27 -12.03
CA ASP A 144 1.53 -5.47 -10.61
C ASP A 144 1.30 -6.95 -10.30
N PRO A 145 2.32 -7.68 -9.81
CA PRO A 145 2.17 -9.09 -9.49
C PRO A 145 1.24 -9.37 -8.30
N VAL A 146 1.01 -8.38 -7.43
CA VAL A 146 0.10 -8.53 -6.28
C VAL A 146 -1.34 -8.70 -6.75
N ARG A 147 -1.73 -8.10 -7.87
CA ARG A 147 -3.05 -8.26 -8.49
C ARG A 147 -3.36 -9.69 -8.93
N SER A 148 -2.36 -10.55 -9.05
CA SER A 148 -2.51 -11.94 -9.45
C SER A 148 -2.32 -12.94 -8.29
N ILE A 149 -2.16 -12.45 -7.06
CA ILE A 149 -2.02 -13.30 -5.88
C ILE A 149 -3.40 -13.90 -5.56
N THR A 150 -3.49 -15.24 -5.57
CA THR A 150 -4.72 -15.93 -5.16
C THR A 150 -4.94 -15.80 -3.65
N ARG A 151 -6.21 -15.92 -3.22
CA ARG A 151 -6.57 -15.92 -1.79
C ARG A 151 -5.77 -16.95 -0.99
N SER A 152 -5.57 -18.15 -1.54
CA SER A 152 -4.76 -19.20 -0.91
C SER A 152 -3.31 -18.80 -0.73
N THR A 153 -2.71 -18.11 -1.71
CA THR A 153 -1.34 -17.61 -1.64
C THR A 153 -1.23 -16.47 -0.61
N LEU A 154 -2.24 -15.62 -0.52
CA LEU A 154 -2.28 -14.55 0.49
C LEU A 154 -2.35 -15.13 1.91
N MET A 155 -3.16 -16.16 2.13
CA MET A 155 -3.25 -16.84 3.42
C MET A 155 -1.96 -17.58 3.78
N ALA A 156 -1.30 -18.22 2.81
CA ALA A 156 -0.01 -18.87 3.02
C ALA A 156 1.12 -17.84 3.31
N ALA A 157 1.08 -16.68 2.67
CA ALA A 157 2.06 -15.61 2.86
C ALA A 157 2.06 -15.05 4.30
N ARG A 158 0.94 -15.11 5.00
CA ARG A 158 0.83 -14.73 6.42
C ARG A 158 1.75 -15.54 7.33
N SER A 159 2.01 -16.80 6.98
CA SER A 159 2.83 -17.74 7.77
C SER A 159 4.29 -17.82 7.29
N LEU A 160 4.65 -17.08 6.23
CA LEU A 160 5.99 -17.12 5.65
C LEU A 160 6.90 -16.03 6.26
N PRO A 161 8.17 -16.36 6.56
CA PRO A 161 9.15 -15.34 6.92
C PRO A 161 9.29 -14.28 5.82
N PRO A 162 9.57 -13.01 6.18
CA PRO A 162 9.61 -11.86 5.25
C PRO A 162 10.40 -12.08 3.96
N ARG A 163 11.48 -12.86 4.02
CA ARG A 163 12.37 -13.16 2.87
C ARG A 163 11.71 -13.93 1.71
N TYR A 164 10.57 -14.59 1.95
CA TYR A 164 9.90 -15.40 0.92
C TYR A 164 8.94 -14.60 0.05
N LEU A 165 8.33 -13.56 0.57
CA LEU A 165 7.43 -12.69 -0.20
C LEU A 165 8.19 -11.91 -1.29
N TYR A 166 9.43 -11.54 -1.02
CA TYR A 166 10.31 -10.88 -2.01
C TYR A 166 10.71 -11.81 -3.17
N ARG A 167 10.77 -13.12 -2.93
CA ARG A 167 11.11 -14.13 -3.96
C ARG A 167 9.96 -14.42 -4.91
N LEU A 168 8.71 -14.42 -4.42
CA LEU A 168 7.53 -14.69 -5.25
C LEU A 168 7.33 -13.61 -6.32
N GLY A 169 7.63 -12.34 -6.00
CA GLY A 169 7.61 -11.25 -6.98
C GLY A 169 8.71 -11.33 -8.04
N ARG A 170 9.91 -11.84 -7.70
CA ARG A 170 11.04 -11.92 -8.63
C ARG A 170 11.04 -13.13 -9.57
N GLN A 171 10.43 -14.25 -9.19
CA GLN A 171 10.46 -15.46 -10.01
C GLN A 171 9.62 -15.37 -11.29
N ARG A 172 8.54 -14.56 -11.29
CA ARG A 172 7.72 -14.37 -12.50
C ARG A 172 8.31 -13.40 -13.53
N LEU A 173 9.28 -12.57 -13.15
CA LEU A 173 9.97 -11.66 -14.08
C LEU A 173 11.04 -12.38 -14.92
N ARG A 174 11.53 -13.56 -14.51
CA ARG A 174 12.58 -14.31 -15.22
C ARG A 174 12.09 -15.27 -16.31
N THR A 175 10.82 -15.59 -16.38
CA THR A 175 10.31 -16.61 -17.32
C THR A 175 9.81 -16.07 -18.66
N ARG A 176 9.98 -14.77 -18.95
CA ARG A 176 9.50 -14.15 -20.20
C ARG A 176 10.56 -13.67 -21.19
N THR A 177 11.84 -14.02 -20.99
CA THR A 177 12.93 -13.62 -21.90
C THR A 177 13.66 -14.78 -22.54
N SER A 178 12.97 -15.84 -22.96
CA SER A 178 13.56 -16.87 -23.84
C SER A 178 12.59 -17.29 -24.94
N GLY A 179 12.32 -16.38 -25.84
CA GLY A 179 11.69 -16.65 -27.12
C GLY A 179 12.54 -16.04 -28.22
N ARG A 180 13.63 -16.75 -28.60
CA ARG A 180 14.43 -16.41 -29.77
C ARG A 180 13.69 -16.93 -31.00
N PRO A 181 13.46 -16.16 -32.04
CA PRO A 181 12.95 -16.71 -33.29
C PRO A 181 14.08 -17.43 -33.99
N GLN A 182 13.88 -18.69 -34.31
CA GLN A 182 14.70 -19.38 -35.31
C GLN A 182 14.12 -19.09 -36.67
N ARG A 183 15.03 -18.89 -37.61
CA ARG A 183 14.85 -18.65 -39.06
C ARG A 183 14.15 -19.82 -39.72
#